data_45c7dfc8e69cc963223d3507b2808e4c
#
_entry.id   45c7dfc8e69cc963223d3507b2808e4c
#
_cell.length_a   1.000
_cell.length_b   1.000
_cell.length_c   1.000
_cell.angle_alpha   90.00
_cell.angle_beta   90.00
_cell.angle_gamma   90.00
#
_symmetry.space_group_name_H-M   'P 1'
#
loop_
_entity.id
_entity.type
_entity.pdbx_description
1 polymer ?
#
loop_
_entity_poly.entity_id
_entity_poly.type
_entity_poly.pdbx_seq_one_letter_code
_entity_poly.pdbx_strand_id
1 'polypeptide(L)'
;MLRRRSAAQPTPTSIAPRRRAPHTSREQNTVNVLDEIVADQIRTDLPDLASGDTVKVSARVVEGGKERIQVFEGTVMRLKGGGIARSITVRKIASGVGVERTFMVNSPRIEKIEVVRHGVARRAQLYFLRDRVGKAATLRERRTNG
;
A
#
# COMPACT_ATOMS: atom_id res chain seq x y z
N MET A 1 24.66 -57.79 -52.88
CA MET A 1 25.43 -57.08 -51.85
C MET A 1 25.21 -55.59 -52.00
N LEU A 2 24.22 -55.00 -51.27
CA LEU A 2 23.95 -53.54 -51.30
C LEU A 2 24.50 -52.94 -50.01
N ARG A 3 25.52 -52.10 -50.13
CA ARG A 3 26.04 -51.28 -49.02
C ARG A 3 25.10 -50.14 -48.77
N ARG A 4 24.47 -50.11 -47.54
CA ARG A 4 23.71 -48.97 -47.07
C ARG A 4 24.69 -47.86 -46.66
N ARG A 5 24.53 -46.67 -47.25
CA ARG A 5 25.23 -45.45 -46.86
C ARG A 5 24.55 -44.90 -45.63
N SER A 6 25.33 -44.79 -44.54
CA SER A 6 24.92 -44.13 -43.31
C SER A 6 24.85 -42.63 -43.56
N ALA A 7 23.67 -42.03 -43.30
CA ALA A 7 23.47 -40.59 -43.36
C ALA A 7 23.99 -39.95 -42.08
N ALA A 8 24.95 -39.07 -42.20
CA ALA A 8 25.45 -38.27 -41.08
C ALA A 8 24.37 -37.25 -40.62
N GLN A 9 24.07 -37.26 -39.35
CA GLN A 9 23.18 -36.29 -38.73
C GLN A 9 23.91 -34.95 -38.51
N PRO A 10 23.25 -33.80 -38.76
CA PRO A 10 23.85 -32.51 -38.47
C PRO A 10 23.85 -32.26 -36.95
N THR A 11 24.99 -31.87 -36.43
CA THR A 11 25.22 -31.45 -35.05
C THR A 11 24.43 -30.17 -34.72
N PRO A 12 23.78 -30.06 -33.56
CA PRO A 12 23.09 -28.82 -33.17
C PRO A 12 24.10 -27.70 -32.90
N THR A 13 23.93 -26.62 -33.64
CA THR A 13 24.68 -25.38 -33.46
C THR A 13 24.38 -24.79 -32.09
N SER A 14 25.40 -24.73 -31.25
CA SER A 14 25.37 -24.09 -29.94
C SER A 14 25.03 -22.60 -30.08
N ILE A 15 23.81 -22.24 -29.68
CA ILE A 15 23.40 -20.84 -29.56
C ILE A 15 24.04 -20.27 -28.30
N ALA A 16 25.09 -19.48 -28.46
CA ALA A 16 25.72 -18.73 -27.38
C ALA A 16 24.69 -17.80 -26.69
N PRO A 17 24.69 -17.72 -25.37
CA PRO A 17 23.77 -16.82 -24.65
C PRO A 17 24.12 -15.37 -25.00
N ARG A 18 23.15 -14.64 -25.57
CA ARG A 18 23.25 -13.20 -25.79
C ARG A 18 23.46 -12.54 -24.43
N ARG A 19 24.66 -12.04 -24.19
CA ARG A 19 24.95 -11.13 -23.06
C ARG A 19 24.05 -9.93 -23.22
N ARG A 20 23.04 -9.82 -22.31
CA ARG A 20 22.29 -8.56 -22.12
C ARG A 20 23.31 -7.53 -21.65
N ALA A 21 23.47 -6.48 -22.45
CA ALA A 21 24.20 -5.28 -22.03
C ALA A 21 23.59 -4.75 -20.72
N PRO A 22 24.41 -4.29 -19.76
CA PRO A 22 23.88 -3.66 -18.57
C PRO A 22 23.10 -2.43 -19.02
N HIS A 23 21.81 -2.42 -18.71
CA HIS A 23 20.98 -1.22 -18.79
C HIS A 23 21.54 -0.23 -17.78
N THR A 24 22.43 0.61 -18.20
CA THR A 24 22.79 1.83 -17.50
C THR A 24 21.57 2.74 -17.59
N SER A 25 20.61 2.50 -16.74
CA SER A 25 19.57 3.46 -16.44
C SER A 25 20.29 4.66 -15.82
N ARG A 26 20.67 5.63 -16.65
CA ARG A 26 20.88 6.98 -16.20
C ARG A 26 19.54 7.40 -15.62
N GLU A 27 19.38 7.22 -14.31
CA GLU A 27 18.38 7.92 -13.53
C GLU A 27 18.69 9.41 -13.69
N GLN A 28 18.14 9.99 -14.75
CA GLN A 28 17.95 11.41 -14.80
C GLN A 28 16.89 11.65 -13.72
N ASN A 29 17.36 12.12 -12.56
CA ASN A 29 16.51 12.76 -11.56
C ASN A 29 15.88 13.98 -12.23
N THR A 30 14.88 13.75 -13.07
CA THR A 30 13.95 14.78 -13.49
C THR A 30 13.11 15.06 -12.26
N VAL A 31 13.62 15.98 -11.42
CA VAL A 31 12.84 16.54 -10.32
C VAL A 31 11.60 17.10 -10.97
N ASN A 32 10.47 16.47 -10.66
CA ASN A 32 9.21 16.84 -11.25
C ASN A 32 8.85 18.17 -10.60
N VAL A 33 8.83 19.27 -11.35
CA VAL A 33 8.50 20.63 -10.85
C VAL A 33 7.19 20.61 -10.05
N LEU A 34 6.27 19.71 -10.40
CA LEU A 34 5.03 19.50 -9.66
C LEU A 34 5.28 18.92 -8.26
N ASP A 35 6.27 18.05 -8.10
CA ASP A 35 6.60 17.45 -6.79
C ASP A 35 7.25 18.48 -5.86
N GLU A 36 8.01 19.45 -6.40
CA GLU A 36 8.55 20.56 -5.62
C GLU A 36 7.44 21.49 -5.10
N ILE A 37 6.50 21.90 -5.98
CA ILE A 37 5.37 22.75 -5.59
C ILE A 37 4.49 22.08 -4.52
N VAL A 38 4.40 20.76 -4.55
CA VAL A 38 3.54 19.98 -3.66
C VAL A 38 4.27 19.58 -2.38
N ALA A 39 5.61 19.64 -2.35
CA ALA A 39 6.42 19.22 -1.20
C ALA A 39 6.00 19.92 0.10
N ASP A 40 5.69 21.21 0.04
CA ASP A 40 5.24 22.01 1.18
C ASP A 40 3.90 21.56 1.77
N GLN A 41 3.09 20.82 0.98
CA GLN A 41 1.78 20.32 1.41
C GLN A 41 1.84 18.90 1.98
N ILE A 42 3.00 18.25 1.91
CA ILE A 42 3.19 16.92 2.46
C ILE A 42 3.48 17.02 3.96
N ARG A 43 2.64 16.40 4.75
CA ARG A 43 2.81 16.35 6.20
C ARG A 43 3.95 15.41 6.58
N THR A 44 4.84 15.90 7.43
CA THR A 44 5.97 15.15 7.98
C THR A 44 5.69 14.51 9.34
N ASP A 45 4.62 14.94 10.01
CA ASP A 45 4.19 14.51 11.35
C ASP A 45 3.38 13.20 11.36
N LEU A 46 3.38 12.47 10.24
CA LEU A 46 2.60 11.25 10.09
C LEU A 46 3.38 10.02 10.56
N PRO A 47 2.72 9.12 11.31
CA PRO A 47 3.33 7.84 11.65
C PRO A 47 3.51 6.96 10.41
N ASP A 48 4.39 5.97 10.52
CA ASP A 48 4.50 4.94 9.49
C ASP A 48 3.23 4.08 9.51
N LEU A 49 2.51 4.12 8.38
CA LEU A 49 1.22 3.45 8.22
C LEU A 49 1.38 2.23 7.31
N ALA A 50 0.97 1.08 7.78
CA ALA A 50 0.92 -0.16 7.03
C ALA A 50 -0.51 -0.71 6.92
N SER A 51 -0.75 -1.52 5.87
CA SER A 51 -2.02 -2.27 5.76
C SER A 51 -2.13 -3.26 6.92
N GLY A 52 -3.25 -3.25 7.61
CA GLY A 52 -3.49 -4.10 8.78
C GLY A 52 -3.33 -3.39 10.12
N ASP A 53 -2.76 -2.20 10.15
CA ASP A 53 -2.64 -1.42 11.38
C ASP A 53 -4.02 -0.94 11.86
N THR A 54 -4.19 -0.90 13.16
CA THR A 54 -5.35 -0.25 13.79
C THR A 54 -4.98 1.20 14.06
N VAL A 55 -5.74 2.12 13.47
CA VAL A 55 -5.48 3.56 13.54
C VAL A 55 -6.67 4.32 14.09
N LYS A 56 -6.38 5.43 14.77
CA LYS A 56 -7.35 6.48 15.12
C LYS A 56 -7.11 7.68 14.21
N VAL A 57 -8.11 8.04 13.43
CA VAL A 57 -8.08 9.21 12.56
C VAL A 57 -8.99 10.26 13.14
N SER A 58 -8.42 11.39 13.58
CA SER A 58 -9.17 12.57 14.03
C SER A 58 -9.43 13.46 12.82
N ALA A 59 -10.67 13.45 12.36
CA ALA A 59 -11.09 14.24 11.20
C ALA A 59 -11.99 15.38 11.64
N ARG A 60 -11.73 16.60 11.12
CA ARG A 60 -12.55 17.78 11.32
C ARG A 60 -13.77 17.71 10.40
N VAL A 61 -14.94 17.78 10.99
CA VAL A 61 -16.23 17.77 10.29
C VAL A 61 -16.94 19.07 10.55
N VAL A 62 -17.44 19.70 9.50
CA VAL A 62 -18.23 20.92 9.58
C VAL A 62 -19.69 20.55 9.37
N GLU A 63 -20.51 20.77 10.37
CA GLU A 63 -21.96 20.50 10.33
C GLU A 63 -22.71 21.72 10.88
N GLY A 64 -23.64 22.26 10.09
CA GLY A 64 -24.47 23.39 10.52
C GLY A 64 -23.71 24.63 10.96
N GLY A 65 -22.55 24.92 10.34
CA GLY A 65 -21.69 26.06 10.68
C GLY A 65 -20.82 25.86 11.92
N LYS A 66 -20.88 24.69 12.56
CA LYS A 66 -20.00 24.31 13.68
C LYS A 66 -18.97 23.28 13.23
N GLU A 67 -17.73 23.51 13.64
CA GLU A 67 -16.64 22.54 13.45
C GLU A 67 -16.56 21.62 14.66
N ARG A 68 -16.45 20.31 14.39
CA ARG A 68 -16.18 19.32 15.44
C ARG A 68 -15.17 18.30 14.95
N ILE A 69 -14.41 17.74 15.89
CA ILE A 69 -13.49 16.66 15.62
C ILE A 69 -14.23 15.34 15.78
N GLN A 70 -14.22 14.52 14.75
CA GLN A 70 -14.76 13.18 14.79
C GLN A 70 -13.63 12.16 14.71
N VAL A 71 -13.53 11.31 15.73
CA VAL A 71 -12.54 10.24 15.75
C VAL A 71 -13.11 9.00 15.07
N PHE A 72 -12.35 8.48 14.11
CA PHE A 72 -12.66 7.24 13.41
C PHE A 72 -11.58 6.22 13.71
N GLU A 73 -11.88 5.24 14.56
CA GLU A 73 -10.96 4.15 14.89
C GLU A 73 -11.31 2.90 14.10
N GLY A 74 -10.30 2.28 13.50
CA GLY A 74 -10.50 1.06 12.71
C GLY A 74 -9.21 0.50 12.12
N THR A 75 -9.34 -0.57 11.35
CA THR A 75 -8.22 -1.24 10.70
C THR A 75 -7.99 -0.67 9.30
N VAL A 76 -6.74 -0.38 8.96
CA VAL A 76 -6.33 0.05 7.61
C VAL A 76 -6.44 -1.12 6.67
N MET A 77 -7.39 -1.04 5.72
CA MET A 77 -7.57 -2.06 4.69
C MET A 77 -6.63 -1.90 3.52
N ARG A 78 -6.32 -0.67 3.17
CA ARG A 78 -5.55 -0.34 1.97
C ARG A 78 -4.88 1.02 2.10
N LEU A 79 -3.64 1.09 1.60
CA LEU A 79 -2.96 2.35 1.28
C LEU A 79 -2.92 2.51 -0.23
N LYS A 80 -3.14 3.72 -0.73
CA LYS A 80 -3.10 4.06 -2.15
C LYS A 80 -2.43 5.41 -2.35
N GLY A 81 -1.71 5.54 -3.47
CA GLY A 81 -1.05 6.78 -3.87
C GLY A 81 0.24 7.06 -3.10
N GLY A 82 0.96 8.05 -3.55
CA GLY A 82 2.18 8.60 -2.94
C GLY A 82 2.08 10.12 -2.86
N GLY A 83 3.01 10.74 -2.15
CA GLY A 83 3.06 12.19 -1.98
C GLY A 83 1.73 12.73 -1.43
N ILE A 84 1.27 13.85 -1.96
CA ILE A 84 0.01 14.51 -1.54
C ILE A 84 -1.23 13.62 -1.75
N ALA A 85 -1.25 12.78 -2.80
CA ALA A 85 -2.38 11.92 -3.13
C ALA A 85 -2.47 10.66 -2.25
N ARG A 86 -1.58 10.52 -1.25
CA ARG A 86 -1.58 9.37 -0.34
C ARG A 86 -2.90 9.31 0.42
N SER A 87 -3.57 8.16 0.32
CA SER A 87 -4.86 7.90 0.97
C SER A 87 -4.88 6.56 1.68
N ILE A 88 -5.63 6.49 2.77
CA ILE A 88 -5.86 5.27 3.55
C ILE A 88 -7.35 4.96 3.58
N THR A 89 -7.70 3.70 3.41
CA THR A 89 -9.07 3.22 3.63
C THR A 89 -9.11 2.48 4.96
N VAL A 90 -9.90 2.99 5.88
CA VAL A 90 -10.05 2.45 7.24
C VAL A 90 -11.42 1.82 7.37
N ARG A 91 -11.49 0.61 7.92
CA ARG A 91 -12.71 -0.14 8.19
C ARG A 91 -12.91 -0.31 9.69
N LYS A 92 -14.13 -0.06 10.13
CA LYS A 92 -14.60 -0.41 11.47
C LYS A 92 -15.93 -1.14 11.41
N ILE A 93 -16.26 -1.87 12.45
CA ILE A 93 -17.59 -2.44 12.65
C ILE A 93 -18.31 -1.56 13.67
N ALA A 94 -19.42 -0.95 13.27
CA ALA A 94 -20.26 -0.14 14.11
C ALA A 94 -21.64 -0.78 14.19
N SER A 95 -22.08 -1.15 15.39
CA SER A 95 -23.38 -1.80 15.61
C SER A 95 -23.66 -3.01 14.67
N GLY A 96 -22.63 -3.85 14.47
CA GLY A 96 -22.71 -5.00 13.59
C GLY A 96 -22.56 -4.72 12.09
N VAL A 97 -22.52 -3.45 11.69
CA VAL A 97 -22.37 -3.02 10.30
C VAL A 97 -20.93 -2.61 10.02
N GLY A 98 -20.36 -3.12 8.92
CA GLY A 98 -19.04 -2.73 8.45
C GLY A 98 -19.07 -1.36 7.77
N VAL A 99 -18.34 -0.39 8.32
CA VAL A 99 -18.23 0.97 7.77
C VAL A 99 -16.81 1.19 7.29
N GLU A 100 -16.66 1.66 6.06
CA GLU A 100 -15.39 2.01 5.45
C GLU A 100 -15.34 3.49 5.10
N ARG A 101 -14.25 4.15 5.44
CA ARG A 101 -13.98 5.53 5.04
C ARG A 101 -12.58 5.65 4.48
N THR A 102 -12.47 6.42 3.41
CA THR A 102 -11.17 6.77 2.80
C THR A 102 -10.80 8.16 3.24
N PHE A 103 -9.58 8.30 3.75
CA PHE A 103 -9.00 9.55 4.19
C PHE A 103 -7.79 9.89 3.34
N MET A 104 -7.72 11.12 2.83
CA MET A 104 -6.53 11.68 2.22
C MET A 104 -5.58 12.10 3.34
N VAL A 105 -4.44 11.43 3.46
CA VAL A 105 -3.54 11.55 4.63
C VAL A 105 -3.01 12.98 4.81
N ASN A 106 -2.75 13.68 3.71
CA ASN A 106 -2.23 15.06 3.71
C ASN A 106 -3.35 16.13 3.71
N SER A 107 -4.63 15.73 3.87
CA SER A 107 -5.73 16.69 3.87
C SER A 107 -5.71 17.57 5.13
N PRO A 108 -5.93 18.89 5.01
CA PRO A 108 -6.03 19.80 6.15
C PRO A 108 -7.23 19.50 7.07
N ARG A 109 -8.19 18.71 6.59
CA ARG A 109 -9.32 18.24 7.42
C ARG A 109 -8.93 17.15 8.41
N ILE A 110 -7.77 16.51 8.22
CA ILE A 110 -7.24 15.52 9.15
C ILE A 110 -6.35 16.24 10.15
N GLU A 111 -6.76 16.23 11.41
CA GLU A 111 -5.98 16.82 12.48
C GLU A 111 -4.82 15.91 12.87
N LYS A 112 -5.14 14.65 13.22
CA LYS A 112 -4.15 13.69 13.68
C LYS A 112 -4.47 12.27 13.21
N ILE A 113 -3.42 11.48 12.99
CA ILE A 113 -3.50 10.04 12.77
C ILE A 113 -2.59 9.37 13.80
N GLU A 114 -3.15 8.48 14.61
CA GLU A 114 -2.42 7.71 15.60
C GLU A 114 -2.50 6.22 15.27
N VAL A 115 -1.38 5.52 15.36
CA VAL A 115 -1.35 4.07 15.26
C VAL A 115 -1.52 3.50 16.66
N VAL A 116 -2.61 2.78 16.88
CA VAL A 116 -2.92 2.13 18.16
C VAL A 116 -2.23 0.79 18.26
N ARG A 117 -2.18 0.06 17.15
CA ARG A 117 -1.64 -1.30 17.10
C ARG A 117 -1.17 -1.63 15.70
N HIS A 118 -0.01 -2.27 15.59
CA HIS A 118 0.51 -2.78 14.34
C HIS A 118 0.00 -4.19 14.07
N GLY A 119 -0.69 -4.38 12.95
CA GLY A 119 -1.21 -5.67 12.53
C GLY A 119 -0.30 -6.37 11.52
N VAL A 120 -0.22 -7.69 11.62
CA VAL A 120 0.50 -8.51 10.62
C VAL A 120 -0.42 -8.78 9.46
N ALA A 121 -0.13 -8.20 8.31
CA ALA A 121 -0.83 -8.45 7.06
C ALA A 121 0.13 -9.02 6.01
N ARG A 122 -0.28 -10.09 5.32
CA ARG A 122 0.49 -10.69 4.22
C ARG A 122 0.16 -10.07 2.86
N ARG A 123 -0.97 -9.35 2.78
CA ARG A 123 -1.47 -8.72 1.56
C ARG A 123 -1.46 -7.20 1.71
N ALA A 124 -1.19 -6.50 0.64
CA ALA A 124 -1.26 -5.03 0.61
C ALA A 124 -2.70 -4.51 0.71
N GLN A 125 -3.68 -5.31 0.32
CA GLN A 125 -5.10 -4.98 0.35
C GLN A 125 -5.88 -6.08 1.09
N LEU A 126 -6.67 -5.69 2.08
CA LEU A 126 -7.33 -6.59 3.02
C LEU A 126 -8.84 -6.68 2.79
N TYR A 127 -9.26 -6.82 1.54
CA TYR A 127 -10.69 -6.89 1.19
C TYR A 127 -11.43 -8.08 1.82
N PHE A 128 -10.73 -9.15 2.14
CA PHE A 128 -11.30 -10.31 2.84
C PHE A 128 -11.88 -9.97 4.22
N LEU A 129 -11.50 -8.82 4.80
CA LEU A 129 -12.09 -8.35 6.06
C LEU A 129 -13.57 -7.98 5.92
N ARG A 130 -14.07 -7.79 4.70
CA ARG A 130 -15.49 -7.52 4.44
C ARG A 130 -16.34 -8.73 4.77
N ASP A 131 -15.84 -9.92 4.47
CA ASP A 131 -16.53 -11.20 4.63
C ASP A 131 -16.34 -11.79 6.04
N ARG A 132 -15.47 -11.19 6.85
CA ARG A 132 -15.15 -11.69 8.18
C ARG A 132 -15.75 -10.81 9.26
N VAL A 133 -16.34 -11.46 10.28
CA VAL A 133 -16.94 -10.80 11.43
C VAL A 133 -16.37 -11.37 12.73
N GLY A 134 -16.32 -10.55 13.77
CA GLY A 134 -15.86 -10.95 15.10
C GLY A 134 -14.38 -11.32 15.14
N LYS A 135 -14.03 -12.40 15.83
CA LYS A 135 -12.64 -12.85 16.02
C LYS A 135 -11.90 -13.14 14.71
N ALA A 136 -12.61 -13.60 13.67
CA ALA A 136 -12.03 -13.87 12.36
C ALA A 136 -11.58 -12.60 11.60
N ALA A 137 -12.09 -11.44 11.95
CA ALA A 137 -11.69 -10.14 11.41
C ALA A 137 -10.50 -9.53 12.16
N THR A 138 -10.13 -10.07 13.32
CA THR A 138 -9.02 -9.55 14.10
C THR A 138 -7.69 -10.05 13.53
N LEU A 139 -6.82 -9.12 13.16
CA LEU A 139 -5.48 -9.44 12.69
C LEU A 139 -4.54 -9.70 13.87
N ARG A 140 -3.56 -10.57 13.62
CA ARG A 140 -2.50 -10.83 14.60
C ARG A 140 -1.66 -9.58 14.79
N GLU A 141 -1.33 -9.26 16.01
CA GLU A 141 -0.46 -8.14 16.34
C GLU A 141 1.01 -8.46 16.03
N ARG A 142 1.72 -7.46 15.49
CA ARG A 142 3.16 -7.52 15.31
C ARG A 142 3.80 -7.31 16.69
N ARG A 143 4.47 -8.34 17.20
CA ARG A 143 5.31 -8.16 18.38
C ARG A 143 6.57 -7.41 17.94
N THR A 144 6.74 -6.21 18.40
CA THR A 144 8.01 -5.50 18.37
C THR A 144 8.84 -6.13 19.49
N ASN A 145 9.82 -6.98 19.11
CA ASN A 145 10.84 -7.35 20.08
C ASN A 145 11.63 -6.07 20.34
N GLY A 146 11.49 -5.53 21.56
CA GLY A 146 12.29 -4.42 22.04
C GLY A 146 13.76 -4.81 22.18
#